data_4803e248d418cc5505de1ef8e37a2d06
#
_entry.id   4803e248d418cc5505de1ef8e37a2d06
#
_cell.length_a   1.000
_cell.length_b   1.000
_cell.length_c   1.000
_cell.angle_alpha   90.00
_cell.angle_beta   90.00
_cell.angle_gamma   90.00
#
_symmetry.space_group_name_H-M   'P 1'
#
loop_
_entity.id
_entity.type
_entity.pdbx_description
1 polymer ?
#
loop_
_entity_poly.entity_id
_entity_poly.type
_entity_poly.pdbx_seq_one_letter_code
_entity_poly.pdbx_strand_id
1 'polypeptide(L)'
;MEARKLTTAQEALEAAKISTIAFVGSMDPEKAAAQAEKELRETEGSEEFWGAFDENGVMTSHMINNIYHILFDGHIVLCGGVGNVSSLPEYRRKGGIRAIFAEKFADMRKRGFVFSALYPFSHEYYRKFGYELCYCPMRQTIRTADLVGYDCPYGVRMHKEGECIQPFKDVYQRFILGKNMAIVRSERQWDWTSGDPYKEK
;
A
#
# COMPACT_ATOMS: atom_id res chain seq x y z
N MET A 1 3.57 -14.29 -21.37
CA MET A 1 3.65 -13.27 -20.33
C MET A 1 4.72 -13.70 -19.34
N GLU A 2 5.81 -12.98 -19.27
CA GLU A 2 6.84 -13.11 -18.25
C GLU A 2 6.54 -12.10 -17.13
N ALA A 3 6.74 -12.48 -15.87
CA ALA A 3 6.56 -11.57 -14.75
C ALA A 3 7.78 -11.59 -13.84
N ARG A 4 8.19 -10.42 -13.36
CA ARG A 4 9.37 -10.28 -12.49
C ARG A 4 9.33 -9.01 -11.66
N LYS A 5 10.19 -8.96 -10.66
CA LYS A 5 10.47 -7.73 -9.93
C LYS A 5 11.17 -6.72 -10.84
N LEU A 6 10.81 -5.46 -10.72
CA LEU A 6 11.43 -4.36 -11.42
C LEU A 6 12.65 -3.87 -10.63
N THR A 7 13.72 -3.55 -11.34
CA THR A 7 15.02 -3.24 -10.70
C THR A 7 15.63 -1.92 -11.18
N THR A 8 15.06 -1.29 -12.21
CA THR A 8 15.60 -0.06 -12.79
C THR A 8 14.63 1.11 -12.66
N ALA A 9 15.18 2.33 -12.65
CA ALA A 9 14.40 3.56 -12.65
C ALA A 9 13.49 3.67 -13.88
N GLN A 10 13.98 3.20 -15.03
CA GLN A 10 13.20 3.20 -16.27
C GLN A 10 11.97 2.29 -16.16
N GLU A 11 12.11 1.10 -15.59
CA GLU A 11 10.98 0.19 -15.36
C GLU A 11 9.97 0.76 -14.36
N ALA A 12 10.44 1.44 -13.31
CA ALA A 12 9.56 2.09 -12.36
C ALA A 12 8.78 3.24 -13.01
N LEU A 13 9.40 3.99 -13.93
CA LEU A 13 8.71 5.00 -14.73
C LEU A 13 7.62 4.39 -15.62
N GLU A 14 7.89 3.28 -16.28
CA GLU A 14 6.89 2.57 -17.09
C GLU A 14 5.74 2.05 -16.20
N ALA A 15 6.03 1.53 -15.03
CA ALA A 15 5.02 1.10 -14.05
C ALA A 15 4.12 2.27 -13.59
N ALA A 16 4.71 3.44 -13.31
CA ALA A 16 3.97 4.64 -12.94
C ALA A 16 3.04 5.13 -14.08
N LYS A 17 3.48 5.07 -15.34
CA LYS A 17 2.63 5.37 -16.51
C LYS A 17 1.43 4.44 -16.58
N ILE A 18 1.63 3.12 -16.40
CA ILE A 18 0.53 2.14 -16.39
C ILE A 18 -0.46 2.44 -15.27
N SER A 19 0.03 2.75 -14.07
CA SER A 19 -0.82 3.13 -12.93
C SER A 19 -1.60 4.41 -13.22
N THR A 20 -0.96 5.45 -13.76
CA THR A 20 -1.61 6.71 -14.10
C THR A 20 -2.73 6.52 -15.11
N ILE A 21 -2.51 5.74 -16.17
CA ILE A 21 -3.53 5.42 -17.17
C ILE A 21 -4.71 4.67 -16.51
N ALA A 22 -4.43 3.72 -15.62
CA ALA A 22 -5.45 2.87 -15.01
C ALA A 22 -6.32 3.61 -13.99
N PHE A 23 -5.74 4.52 -13.21
CA PHE A 23 -6.42 5.16 -12.06
C PHE A 23 -6.87 6.60 -12.33
N VAL A 24 -6.19 7.32 -13.21
CA VAL A 24 -6.48 8.73 -13.49
C VAL A 24 -7.19 8.89 -14.84
N GLY A 25 -7.04 7.92 -15.76
CA GLY A 25 -7.66 7.93 -17.08
C GLY A 25 -7.02 8.89 -18.09
N SER A 26 -6.05 9.70 -17.67
CA SER A 26 -5.25 10.56 -18.55
C SER A 26 -3.79 10.47 -18.18
N MET A 27 -2.91 10.50 -19.16
CA MET A 27 -1.47 10.51 -18.96
C MET A 27 -0.92 11.89 -19.31
N ASP A 28 -0.39 12.56 -18.28
CA ASP A 28 0.53 13.67 -18.44
C ASP A 28 1.95 13.08 -18.22
N PRO A 29 2.79 13.01 -19.26
CA PRO A 29 4.10 12.34 -19.17
C PRO A 29 5.01 12.98 -18.12
N GLU A 30 4.95 14.29 -17.93
CA GLU A 30 5.81 15.00 -16.98
C GLU A 30 5.38 14.70 -15.54
N LYS A 31 4.06 14.70 -15.28
CA LYS A 31 3.54 14.32 -13.97
C LYS A 31 3.78 12.86 -13.64
N ALA A 32 3.65 11.97 -14.63
CA ALA A 32 3.96 10.54 -14.43
C ALA A 32 5.44 10.33 -14.11
N ALA A 33 6.34 11.05 -14.79
CA ALA A 33 7.77 10.99 -14.52
C ALA A 33 8.11 11.52 -13.11
N ALA A 34 7.58 12.69 -12.75
CA ALA A 34 7.80 13.27 -11.43
C ALA A 34 7.25 12.38 -10.30
N GLN A 35 6.10 11.77 -10.52
CA GLN A 35 5.52 10.81 -9.56
C GLN A 35 6.38 9.55 -9.40
N ALA A 36 6.87 8.98 -10.51
CA ALA A 36 7.75 7.81 -10.49
C ALA A 36 9.07 8.09 -9.77
N GLU A 37 9.70 9.25 -10.04
CA GLU A 37 10.92 9.66 -9.36
C GLU A 37 10.70 9.84 -7.84
N LYS A 38 9.58 10.43 -7.47
CA LYS A 38 9.19 10.61 -6.08
C LYS A 38 8.99 9.25 -5.39
N GLU A 39 8.21 8.36 -5.98
CA GLU A 39 7.96 7.02 -5.46
C GLU A 39 9.26 6.25 -5.26
N LEU A 40 10.17 6.27 -6.24
CA LEU A 40 11.47 5.61 -6.13
C LEU A 40 12.34 6.14 -4.99
N ARG A 41 12.35 7.46 -4.78
CA ARG A 41 13.14 8.07 -3.69
C ARG A 41 12.54 7.78 -2.32
N GLU A 42 11.22 7.76 -2.22
CA GLU A 42 10.50 7.58 -0.96
C GLU A 42 10.38 6.11 -0.54
N THR A 43 10.53 5.16 -1.46
CA THR A 43 10.21 3.75 -1.20
C THR A 43 11.42 2.85 -0.96
N GLU A 44 12.62 3.38 -0.85
CA GLU A 44 13.87 2.62 -0.75
C GLU A 44 13.79 1.50 0.31
N GLY A 45 13.56 0.26 -0.17
CA GLY A 45 13.51 -0.95 0.64
C GLY A 45 12.18 -1.33 1.30
N SER A 46 11.13 -0.48 1.25
CA SER A 46 9.82 -0.80 1.84
C SER A 46 8.76 -1.23 0.82
N GLU A 47 9.02 -1.01 -0.46
CA GLU A 47 8.13 -1.38 -1.56
C GLU A 47 8.90 -2.12 -2.65
N GLU A 48 8.21 -3.00 -3.31
CA GLU A 48 8.73 -3.77 -4.44
C GLU A 48 7.78 -3.61 -5.62
N PHE A 49 8.33 -3.22 -6.74
CA PHE A 49 7.61 -3.06 -7.99
C PHE A 49 7.68 -4.36 -8.78
N TRP A 50 6.55 -4.83 -9.28
CA TRP A 50 6.44 -6.04 -10.07
C TRP A 50 5.79 -5.73 -11.41
N GLY A 51 6.34 -6.23 -12.50
CA GLY A 51 5.85 -6.04 -13.85
C GLY A 51 5.61 -7.36 -14.58
N ALA A 52 4.64 -7.35 -15.49
CA ALA A 52 4.45 -8.41 -16.47
C ALA A 52 4.72 -7.86 -17.87
N PHE A 53 5.41 -8.66 -18.66
CA PHE A 53 5.90 -8.29 -20.00
C PHE A 53 5.30 -9.23 -21.05
N ASP A 54 5.01 -8.69 -22.22
CA ASP A 54 4.62 -9.51 -23.38
C ASP A 54 5.85 -10.13 -24.08
N GLU A 55 5.63 -10.79 -25.19
CA GLU A 55 6.67 -11.45 -26.00
C GLU A 55 7.67 -10.46 -26.65
N ASN A 56 7.30 -9.19 -26.75
CA ASN A 56 8.13 -8.12 -27.29
C ASN A 56 8.88 -7.35 -26.20
N GLY A 57 8.73 -7.76 -24.94
CA GLY A 57 9.35 -7.07 -23.80
C GLY A 57 8.63 -5.80 -23.36
N VAL A 58 7.40 -5.57 -23.82
CA VAL A 58 6.57 -4.42 -23.41
C VAL A 58 5.92 -4.73 -22.06
N MET A 59 6.10 -3.83 -21.08
CA MET A 59 5.41 -3.94 -19.79
C MET A 59 3.91 -3.69 -19.98
N THR A 60 3.10 -4.67 -19.63
CA THR A 60 1.64 -4.68 -19.87
C THR A 60 0.80 -4.52 -18.60
N SER A 61 1.39 -4.89 -17.47
CA SER A 61 0.73 -4.88 -16.16
C SER A 61 1.74 -4.64 -15.06
N HIS A 62 1.28 -4.06 -13.97
CA HIS A 62 2.10 -3.69 -12.84
C HIS A 62 1.35 -3.86 -11.52
N MET A 63 2.08 -4.10 -10.43
CA MET A 63 1.61 -3.97 -9.05
C MET A 63 2.77 -3.66 -8.10
N ILE A 64 2.43 -3.13 -6.94
CA ILE A 64 3.36 -2.90 -5.83
C ILE A 64 3.13 -3.97 -4.76
N ASN A 65 4.22 -4.38 -4.11
CA ASN A 65 4.20 -5.17 -2.89
C ASN A 65 4.86 -4.37 -1.77
N ASN A 66 4.07 -3.79 -0.89
CA ASN A 66 4.55 -3.09 0.31
C ASN A 66 4.98 -4.12 1.35
N ILE A 67 6.16 -3.94 1.94
CA ILE A 67 6.68 -4.84 2.96
C ILE A 67 6.28 -4.31 4.34
N TYR A 68 5.41 -5.05 5.02
CA TYR A 68 4.99 -4.74 6.37
C TYR A 68 5.49 -5.78 7.37
N HIS A 69 5.88 -5.31 8.54
CA HIS A 69 5.98 -6.13 9.74
C HIS A 69 4.66 -6.00 10.50
N ILE A 70 4.02 -7.11 10.79
CA ILE A 70 2.74 -7.12 11.51
C ILE A 70 2.82 -8.01 12.75
N LEU A 71 2.03 -7.66 13.76
CA LEU A 71 1.83 -8.54 14.91
C LEU A 71 0.84 -9.64 14.55
N PHE A 72 1.18 -10.86 14.86
CA PHE A 72 0.30 -12.01 14.75
C PHE A 72 0.63 -13.04 15.83
N ASP A 73 -0.34 -13.35 16.68
CA ASP A 73 -0.23 -14.29 17.79
C ASP A 73 1.02 -14.05 18.67
N GLY A 74 1.26 -12.77 19.00
CA GLY A 74 2.41 -12.31 19.79
C GLY A 74 3.75 -12.25 19.07
N HIS A 75 3.80 -12.62 17.78
CA HIS A 75 5.00 -12.60 16.97
C HIS A 75 4.98 -11.47 15.94
N ILE A 76 6.16 -10.99 15.55
CA ILE A 76 6.30 -10.09 14.40
C ILE A 76 6.57 -10.95 13.17
N VAL A 77 5.71 -10.83 12.15
CA VAL A 77 5.80 -11.60 10.90
C VAL A 77 5.73 -10.67 9.69
N LEU A 78 6.24 -11.14 8.55
CA LEU A 78 6.20 -10.40 7.29
C LEU A 78 4.83 -10.53 6.61
N CYS A 79 4.30 -9.39 6.15
CA CYS A 79 3.09 -9.29 5.36
C CYS A 79 3.36 -8.46 4.09
N GLY A 80 2.95 -8.97 2.93
CA GLY A 80 3.02 -8.25 1.67
C GLY A 80 1.72 -7.51 1.39
N GLY A 81 1.74 -6.18 1.42
CA GLY A 81 0.61 -5.32 1.07
C GLY A 81 0.56 -5.04 -0.43
N VAL A 82 -0.45 -5.55 -1.12
CA VAL A 82 -0.60 -5.33 -2.57
C VAL A 82 -1.27 -4.01 -2.84
N GLY A 83 -0.63 -3.21 -3.69
CA GLY A 83 -1.14 -1.94 -4.18
C GLY A 83 -0.96 -1.76 -5.69
N ASN A 84 -1.52 -0.71 -6.24
CA ASN A 84 -1.37 -0.25 -7.62
C ASN A 84 -1.57 -1.32 -8.70
N VAL A 85 -2.48 -2.29 -8.46
CA VAL A 85 -2.77 -3.38 -9.41
C VAL A 85 -3.38 -2.78 -10.68
N SER A 86 -2.61 -2.74 -11.75
CA SER A 86 -2.97 -2.05 -12.98
C SER A 86 -2.53 -2.81 -14.23
N SER A 87 -3.23 -2.57 -15.33
CA SER A 87 -2.88 -3.09 -16.66
C SER A 87 -3.27 -2.07 -17.72
N LEU A 88 -2.49 -1.98 -18.77
CA LEU A 88 -2.87 -1.25 -19.98
C LEU A 88 -4.22 -1.77 -20.50
N PRO A 89 -5.12 -0.89 -20.96
CA PRO A 89 -6.46 -1.27 -21.40
C PRO A 89 -6.47 -2.41 -22.43
N GLU A 90 -5.61 -2.34 -23.43
CA GLU A 90 -5.47 -3.31 -24.52
C GLU A 90 -4.90 -4.68 -24.08
N TYR A 91 -4.27 -4.73 -22.90
CA TYR A 91 -3.71 -5.95 -22.31
C TYR A 91 -4.54 -6.55 -21.18
N ARG A 92 -5.69 -5.93 -20.86
CA ARG A 92 -6.60 -6.49 -19.84
C ARG A 92 -7.07 -7.90 -20.23
N ARG A 93 -7.25 -8.74 -19.22
CA ARG A 93 -7.67 -10.16 -19.35
C ARG A 93 -6.68 -11.07 -20.08
N LYS A 94 -5.47 -10.61 -20.40
CA LYS A 94 -4.41 -11.42 -21.03
C LYS A 94 -3.48 -12.12 -20.03
N GLY A 95 -3.79 -12.10 -18.72
CA GLY A 95 -3.09 -12.88 -17.71
C GLY A 95 -1.89 -12.20 -17.04
N GLY A 96 -1.56 -10.94 -17.35
CA GLY A 96 -0.41 -10.25 -16.77
C GLY A 96 -0.45 -10.20 -15.23
N ILE A 97 -1.56 -9.77 -14.64
CA ILE A 97 -1.72 -9.74 -13.17
C ILE A 97 -1.61 -11.14 -12.55
N ARG A 98 -2.13 -12.18 -13.24
CA ARG A 98 -2.00 -13.56 -12.76
C ARG A 98 -0.56 -14.02 -12.75
N ALA A 99 0.22 -13.68 -13.77
CA ALA A 99 1.64 -14.00 -13.84
C ALA A 99 2.41 -13.30 -12.71
N ILE A 100 2.14 -12.02 -12.45
CA ILE A 100 2.77 -11.28 -11.36
C ILE A 100 2.43 -11.93 -10.00
N PHE A 101 1.17 -12.27 -9.73
CA PHE A 101 0.80 -12.93 -8.46
C PHE A 101 1.52 -14.26 -8.26
N ALA A 102 1.68 -15.07 -9.32
CA ALA A 102 2.38 -16.34 -9.24
C ALA A 102 3.85 -16.16 -8.81
N GLU A 103 4.58 -15.29 -9.50
CA GLU A 103 5.99 -15.03 -9.21
C GLU A 103 6.18 -14.34 -7.86
N LYS A 104 5.36 -13.34 -7.56
CA LYS A 104 5.39 -12.64 -6.27
C LYS A 104 5.15 -13.60 -5.11
N PHE A 105 4.16 -14.48 -5.18
CA PHE A 105 3.91 -15.43 -4.10
C PHE A 105 5.03 -16.47 -3.96
N ALA A 106 5.66 -16.87 -5.06
CA ALA A 106 6.83 -17.74 -5.01
C ALA A 106 8.01 -17.05 -4.29
N ASP A 107 8.28 -15.77 -4.61
CA ASP A 107 9.29 -14.96 -3.94
C ASP A 107 8.97 -14.76 -2.45
N MET A 108 7.75 -14.37 -2.13
CA MET A 108 7.30 -14.16 -0.76
C MET A 108 7.47 -15.42 0.11
N ARG A 109 7.13 -16.61 -0.42
CA ARG A 109 7.32 -17.88 0.30
C ARG A 109 8.80 -18.15 0.60
N LYS A 110 9.69 -17.93 -0.37
CA LYS A 110 11.14 -18.11 -0.19
C LYS A 110 11.69 -17.19 0.89
N ARG A 111 11.09 -16.01 1.06
CA ARG A 111 11.51 -14.97 2.01
C ARG A 111 10.80 -15.05 3.36
N GLY A 112 9.91 -16.02 3.56
CA GLY A 112 9.23 -16.24 4.84
C GLY A 112 8.06 -15.28 5.11
N PHE A 113 7.46 -14.70 4.09
CA PHE A 113 6.21 -13.95 4.27
C PHE A 113 5.08 -14.90 4.68
N VAL A 114 4.35 -14.52 5.72
CA VAL A 114 3.24 -15.31 6.25
C VAL A 114 1.90 -14.88 5.66
N PHE A 115 1.75 -13.57 5.42
CA PHE A 115 0.52 -12.98 4.92
C PHE A 115 0.72 -12.14 3.68
N SER A 116 -0.36 -12.03 2.89
CA SER A 116 -0.53 -10.99 1.88
C SER A 116 -1.88 -10.32 2.08
N ALA A 117 -1.92 -8.99 2.03
CA ALA A 117 -3.12 -8.19 2.27
C ALA A 117 -3.33 -7.17 1.15
N LEU A 118 -4.58 -6.78 0.92
CA LEU A 118 -4.94 -5.74 -0.04
C LEU A 118 -6.29 -5.11 0.30
N TYR A 119 -6.55 -3.93 -0.28
CA TYR A 119 -7.87 -3.34 -0.34
C TYR A 119 -8.51 -3.67 -1.70
N PRO A 120 -9.56 -4.50 -1.73
CA PRO A 120 -10.12 -4.98 -2.99
C PRO A 120 -11.02 -3.94 -3.66
N PHE A 121 -10.88 -3.74 -4.97
CA PHE A 121 -11.93 -3.13 -5.78
C PHE A 121 -13.06 -4.14 -6.11
N SER A 122 -12.75 -5.44 -6.05
CA SER A 122 -13.69 -6.54 -6.22
C SER A 122 -13.21 -7.77 -5.43
N HIS A 123 -14.02 -8.23 -4.48
CA HIS A 123 -13.72 -9.45 -3.72
C HIS A 123 -13.66 -10.67 -4.62
N GLU A 124 -14.61 -10.81 -5.56
CA GLU A 124 -14.65 -11.91 -6.51
C GLU A 124 -13.41 -12.00 -7.39
N TYR A 125 -12.87 -10.83 -7.79
CA TYR A 125 -11.63 -10.78 -8.56
C TYR A 125 -10.45 -11.33 -7.78
N TYR A 126 -10.26 -10.89 -6.53
CA TYR A 126 -9.11 -11.29 -5.73
C TYR A 126 -9.21 -12.69 -5.11
N ARG A 127 -10.42 -13.24 -4.98
CA ARG A 127 -10.62 -14.65 -4.61
C ARG A 127 -9.93 -15.61 -5.58
N LYS A 128 -9.81 -15.26 -6.85
CA LYS A 128 -9.07 -16.05 -7.85
C LYS A 128 -7.58 -16.21 -7.54
N PHE A 129 -7.06 -15.40 -6.64
CA PHE A 129 -5.67 -15.42 -6.17
C PHE A 129 -5.55 -15.90 -4.72
N GLY A 130 -6.63 -16.36 -4.10
CA GLY A 130 -6.65 -16.90 -2.74
C GLY A 130 -6.88 -15.85 -1.63
N TYR A 131 -7.28 -14.62 -1.98
CA TYR A 131 -7.66 -13.63 -0.98
C TYR A 131 -9.09 -13.82 -0.52
N GLU A 132 -9.30 -13.63 0.79
CA GLU A 132 -10.63 -13.61 1.39
C GLU A 132 -10.83 -12.35 2.24
N LEU A 133 -12.11 -11.98 2.42
CA LEU A 133 -12.48 -10.86 3.26
C LEU A 133 -12.26 -11.24 4.71
N CYS A 134 -11.29 -10.58 5.36
CA CYS A 134 -10.97 -10.81 6.78
C CYS A 134 -11.29 -9.61 7.68
N TYR A 135 -11.63 -8.47 7.11
CA TYR A 135 -11.93 -7.25 7.86
C TYR A 135 -12.96 -6.38 7.13
N CYS A 136 -13.99 -5.97 7.86
CA CYS A 136 -14.97 -4.99 7.40
C CYS A 136 -14.82 -3.72 8.24
N PRO A 137 -14.40 -2.59 7.66
CA PRO A 137 -14.35 -1.33 8.38
C PRO A 137 -15.77 -0.90 8.78
N MET A 138 -15.94 -0.56 10.06
CA MET A 138 -17.16 0.03 10.55
C MET A 138 -17.05 1.56 10.45
N ARG A 139 -17.98 2.20 9.74
CA ARG A 139 -18.09 3.65 9.71
C ARG A 139 -19.29 4.06 10.58
N GLN A 140 -19.03 4.90 11.57
CA GLN A 140 -20.09 5.55 12.36
C GLN A 140 -20.12 7.04 12.02
N THR A 141 -21.29 7.55 11.76
CA THR A 141 -21.53 8.98 11.54
C THR A 141 -22.36 9.51 12.68
N ILE A 142 -21.83 10.47 13.42
CA ILE A 142 -22.49 11.12 14.55
C ILE A 142 -22.61 12.59 14.23
N ARG A 143 -23.80 13.17 14.39
CA ARG A 143 -23.97 14.63 14.25
C ARG A 143 -23.32 15.33 15.44
N THR A 144 -22.65 16.42 15.22
CA THR A 144 -21.97 17.19 16.28
C THR A 144 -22.97 17.62 17.37
N ALA A 145 -24.23 17.92 16.99
CA ALA A 145 -25.28 18.25 17.93
C ALA A 145 -25.64 17.10 18.91
N ASP A 146 -25.39 15.85 18.54
CA ASP A 146 -25.66 14.69 19.39
C ASP A 146 -24.56 14.47 20.43
N LEU A 147 -23.45 15.24 20.35
CA LEU A 147 -22.36 15.21 21.30
C LEU A 147 -22.50 16.28 22.40
N VAL A 148 -23.57 17.05 22.39
CA VAL A 148 -23.86 18.03 23.43
C VAL A 148 -24.12 17.32 24.75
N GLY A 149 -23.39 17.67 25.80
CA GLY A 149 -23.48 17.04 27.13
C GLY A 149 -22.43 15.99 27.43
N TYR A 150 -21.55 15.69 26.47
CA TYR A 150 -20.35 14.90 26.75
C TYR A 150 -19.19 15.85 27.10
N ASP A 151 -18.79 15.87 28.35
CA ASP A 151 -17.59 16.59 28.78
C ASP A 151 -16.35 15.81 28.38
N CYS A 152 -15.41 16.51 27.75
CA CYS A 152 -14.09 15.97 27.48
C CYS A 152 -13.14 16.33 28.62
N PRO A 153 -12.74 15.38 29.48
CA PRO A 153 -11.86 15.66 30.60
C PRO A 153 -10.40 15.88 30.16
N TYR A 154 -10.12 15.73 28.87
CA TYR A 154 -8.76 15.83 28.32
C TYR A 154 -8.55 17.17 27.64
N GLY A 155 -7.37 17.75 27.87
CA GLY A 155 -6.92 18.94 27.13
C GLY A 155 -6.64 18.58 25.67
N VAL A 156 -7.03 19.46 24.74
CA VAL A 156 -6.70 19.38 23.33
C VAL A 156 -5.49 20.25 23.06
N ARG A 157 -4.48 19.70 22.41
CA ARG A 157 -3.27 20.42 22.02
C ARG A 157 -2.95 20.18 20.55
N MET A 158 -2.72 21.26 19.83
CA MET A 158 -2.25 21.20 18.46
C MET A 158 -0.73 21.08 18.43
N HIS A 159 -0.21 20.20 17.60
CA HIS A 159 1.22 20.06 17.33
C HIS A 159 1.48 20.41 15.87
N LYS A 160 2.61 21.09 15.61
CA LYS A 160 3.09 21.33 14.26
C LYS A 160 3.71 20.07 13.66
N GLU A 161 3.75 20.01 12.33
CA GLU A 161 4.46 18.95 11.60
C GLU A 161 5.91 18.82 12.12
N GLY A 162 6.32 17.58 12.43
CA GLY A 162 7.64 17.28 12.97
C GLY A 162 7.80 17.50 14.48
N GLU A 163 6.82 18.12 15.17
CA GLU A 163 6.84 18.24 16.62
C GLU A 163 6.32 16.98 17.30
N CYS A 164 7.08 16.51 18.29
CA CYS A 164 6.59 15.61 19.33
C CYS A 164 5.96 14.28 18.88
N ILE A 165 6.57 13.62 17.90
CA ILE A 165 6.07 12.32 17.40
C ILE A 165 6.11 11.19 18.46
N GLN A 166 6.98 11.30 19.48
CA GLN A 166 7.15 10.23 20.47
C GLN A 166 5.87 9.89 21.26
N PRO A 167 5.06 10.84 21.75
CA PRO A 167 3.78 10.51 22.38
C PRO A 167 2.81 9.74 21.46
N PHE A 168 2.81 10.03 20.15
CA PHE A 168 1.99 9.28 19.19
C PHE A 168 2.52 7.85 19.02
N LYS A 169 3.85 7.66 18.97
CA LYS A 169 4.47 6.33 18.93
C LYS A 169 4.10 5.52 20.18
N ASP A 170 4.17 6.12 21.36
CA ASP A 170 3.87 5.46 22.64
C ASP A 170 2.40 5.03 22.73
N VAL A 171 1.47 5.88 22.29
CA VAL A 171 0.04 5.54 22.23
C VAL A 171 -0.19 4.42 21.23
N TYR A 172 0.40 4.50 20.05
CA TYR A 172 0.25 3.48 19.02
C TYR A 172 0.82 2.12 19.48
N GLN A 173 2.01 2.12 20.05
CA GLN A 173 2.62 0.88 20.57
C GLN A 173 1.73 0.20 21.62
N ARG A 174 1.19 0.98 22.58
CA ARG A 174 0.23 0.45 23.55
C ARG A 174 -1.06 -0.04 22.91
N PHE A 175 -1.54 0.66 21.88
CA PHE A 175 -2.77 0.31 21.16
C PHE A 175 -2.65 -1.01 20.40
N ILE A 176 -1.49 -1.30 19.80
CA ILE A 176 -1.30 -2.51 18.98
C ILE A 176 -0.98 -3.76 19.80
N LEU A 177 -0.62 -3.62 21.09
CA LEU A 177 -0.32 -4.77 21.95
C LEU A 177 -1.51 -5.73 22.01
N GLY A 178 -1.23 -7.01 21.75
CA GLY A 178 -2.21 -8.08 21.74
C GLY A 178 -3.20 -8.07 20.57
N LYS A 179 -2.97 -7.22 19.56
CA LYS A 179 -3.83 -7.17 18.35
C LYS A 179 -3.16 -7.87 17.18
N ASN A 180 -3.87 -8.81 16.58
CA ASN A 180 -3.44 -9.44 15.35
C ASN A 180 -3.60 -8.48 14.15
N MET A 181 -2.75 -8.63 13.16
CA MET A 181 -2.70 -7.84 11.92
C MET A 181 -2.38 -6.35 12.10
N ALA A 182 -1.95 -5.94 13.29
CA ALA A 182 -1.50 -4.57 13.53
C ALA A 182 -0.09 -4.36 12.97
N ILE A 183 0.11 -3.26 12.25
CA ILE A 183 1.41 -2.94 11.63
C ILE A 183 2.39 -2.47 12.72
N VAL A 184 3.56 -3.09 12.77
CA VAL A 184 4.70 -2.57 13.55
C VAL A 184 5.42 -1.55 12.67
N ARG A 185 5.14 -0.27 12.89
CA ARG A 185 5.63 0.80 12.04
C ARG A 185 7.14 1.00 12.18
N SER A 186 7.83 1.10 11.05
CA SER A 186 9.21 1.57 10.97
C SER A 186 9.29 3.09 11.20
N GLU A 187 10.48 3.61 11.48
CA GLU A 187 10.72 5.06 11.61
C GLU A 187 10.19 5.82 10.40
N ARG A 188 10.47 5.35 9.20
CA ARG A 188 9.99 5.92 7.94
C ARG A 188 8.46 5.97 7.83
N GLN A 189 7.75 4.94 8.28
CA GLN A 189 6.28 4.94 8.27
C GLN A 189 5.71 5.94 9.27
N TRP A 190 6.49 6.34 10.26
CA TRP A 190 6.13 7.44 11.15
C TRP A 190 6.32 8.80 10.49
N ASP A 191 7.37 9.00 9.70
CA ASP A 191 7.59 10.24 8.96
C ASP A 191 6.44 10.54 8.00
N TRP A 192 5.93 9.51 7.31
CA TRP A 192 4.76 9.64 6.45
C TRP A 192 3.47 10.01 7.20
N THR A 193 3.28 9.49 8.42
CA THR A 193 2.08 9.76 9.24
C THR A 193 2.15 11.06 10.02
N SER A 194 3.31 11.68 10.12
CA SER A 194 3.51 12.99 10.75
C SER A 194 3.23 14.14 9.79
N GLY A 195 3.11 13.88 8.49
CA GLY A 195 2.73 14.89 7.50
C GLY A 195 1.31 15.41 7.72
N ASP A 196 1.08 16.69 7.42
CA ASP A 196 -0.24 17.32 7.51
C ASP A 196 -1.19 16.72 6.47
N PRO A 197 -2.22 15.93 6.88
CA PRO A 197 -3.18 15.35 5.96
C PRO A 197 -4.08 16.41 5.30
N TYR A 198 -4.07 17.65 5.80
CA TYR A 198 -4.87 18.77 5.30
C TYR A 198 -4.04 19.78 4.52
N LYS A 199 -2.75 19.53 4.28
CA LYS A 199 -1.99 20.36 3.36
C LYS A 199 -2.69 20.34 2.01
N GLU A 200 -3.28 21.46 1.64
CA GLU A 200 -3.88 21.64 0.32
C GLU A 200 -2.82 21.31 -0.74
N LYS A 201 -3.21 20.41 -1.65
CA LYS A 201 -2.38 20.01 -2.79
C LYS A 201 -2.47 21.06 -3.87
#